data_c2ac932af6c4fcac1a072e2181715d4f
#
_entry.id   c2ac932af6c4fcac1a072e2181715d4f
#
_cell.length_a   1.000
_cell.length_b   1.000
_cell.length_c   1.000
_cell.angle_alpha   90.00
_cell.angle_beta   90.00
_cell.angle_gamma   90.00
#
_symmetry.space_group_name_H-M   'P 1'
#
loop_
_entity.id
_entity.type
_entity.pdbx_description
1 polymer ?
#
loop_
_entity_poly.entity_id
_entity_poly.type
_entity_poly.pdbx_seq_one_letter_code
_entity_poly.pdbx_strand_id
1 'polypeptide(L)'
;HKAGDRALKFLGSLLMEHAQHSVVCRLGGDEFLMFVSEVSKEEIIDIVTKIQKKFEQCKEEDMEIRFADISAGICEVNKGDPFEECYSKADKALYYVKQNGKGSYFFYQQMENEESGSAGSGKDLKMIAKALHDSGKYSGVLNLDYRDFARVFEYMNHLSARYKYEYHLVMVTMETLPDSAPHIESI
;
A
#
# COMPACT_ATOMS: atom_id res chain seq x y z
N HIS A 1 -16.04 -12.34 7.59
CA HIS A 1 -15.79 -12.02 6.18
C HIS A 1 -16.49 -10.74 5.72
N LYS A 2 -17.79 -10.49 6.07
CA LYS A 2 -18.51 -9.27 5.62
C LYS A 2 -17.88 -7.95 6.12
N ALA A 3 -17.39 -7.92 7.37
CA ALA A 3 -16.71 -6.75 7.93
C ALA A 3 -15.40 -6.43 7.20
N GLY A 4 -14.57 -7.46 6.96
CA GLY A 4 -13.34 -7.32 6.19
C GLY A 4 -13.58 -6.81 4.77
N ASP A 5 -14.62 -7.33 4.09
CA ASP A 5 -15.00 -6.88 2.74
C ASP A 5 -15.43 -5.41 2.73
N ARG A 6 -16.13 -4.95 3.78
CA ARG A 6 -16.52 -3.54 3.91
C ARG A 6 -15.32 -2.65 4.15
N ALA A 7 -14.41 -3.04 5.04
CA ALA A 7 -13.19 -2.30 5.32
C ALA A 7 -12.32 -2.17 4.06
N LEU A 8 -12.15 -3.25 3.29
CA LEU A 8 -11.40 -3.23 2.02
C LEU A 8 -12.07 -2.34 0.96
N LYS A 9 -13.39 -2.37 0.85
CA LYS A 9 -14.14 -1.47 -0.03
C LYS A 9 -13.96 -0.03 0.37
N PHE A 10 -14.05 0.26 1.67
CA PHE A 10 -13.86 1.59 2.20
C PHE A 10 -12.43 2.10 1.94
N LEU A 11 -11.41 1.28 2.23
CA LEU A 11 -10.02 1.63 1.91
C LEU A 11 -9.84 1.90 0.41
N GLY A 12 -10.36 1.02 -0.46
CA GLY A 12 -10.31 1.24 -1.90
C GLY A 12 -10.96 2.56 -2.32
N SER A 13 -12.09 2.94 -1.72
CA SER A 13 -12.75 4.22 -1.98
C SER A 13 -11.91 5.41 -1.53
N LEU A 14 -11.26 5.33 -0.36
CA LEU A 14 -10.35 6.37 0.13
C LEU A 14 -9.13 6.55 -0.78
N LEU A 15 -8.51 5.44 -1.20
CA LEU A 15 -7.39 5.48 -2.14
C LEU A 15 -7.80 6.15 -3.46
N MET A 16 -8.96 5.82 -4.00
CA MET A 16 -9.51 6.43 -5.23
C MET A 16 -9.85 7.90 -5.07
N GLU A 17 -10.38 8.32 -3.91
CA GLU A 17 -10.67 9.74 -3.62
C GLU A 17 -9.41 10.61 -3.66
N HIS A 18 -8.28 10.06 -3.23
CA HIS A 18 -7.00 10.75 -3.20
C HIS A 18 -6.09 10.45 -4.42
N ALA A 19 -6.62 9.69 -5.38
CA ALA A 19 -5.88 9.21 -6.55
C ALA A 19 -5.88 10.19 -7.74
N GLN A 20 -5.98 11.49 -7.51
CA GLN A 20 -5.79 12.46 -8.60
C GLN A 20 -4.39 12.26 -9.19
N HIS A 21 -4.32 12.06 -10.51
CA HIS A 21 -3.07 11.71 -11.22
C HIS A 21 -2.41 10.39 -10.78
N SER A 22 -3.21 9.41 -10.34
CA SER A 22 -2.72 8.13 -9.82
C SER A 22 -3.42 6.94 -10.46
N VAL A 23 -2.75 5.80 -10.42
CA VAL A 23 -3.36 4.50 -10.72
C VAL A 23 -3.42 3.71 -9.41
N VAL A 24 -4.62 3.30 -9.03
CA VAL A 24 -4.85 2.48 -7.83
C VAL A 24 -5.31 1.10 -8.25
N CYS A 25 -4.66 0.07 -7.72
CA CYS A 25 -5.09 -1.31 -7.92
C CYS A 25 -5.04 -2.10 -6.60
N ARG A 26 -5.82 -3.16 -6.56
CA ARG A 26 -5.75 -4.18 -5.51
C ARG A 26 -5.06 -5.41 -6.12
N LEU A 27 -3.93 -5.81 -5.52
CA LEU A 27 -3.17 -6.98 -5.98
C LEU A 27 -3.80 -8.28 -5.50
N GLY A 28 -4.42 -8.28 -4.33
CA GLY A 28 -5.07 -9.45 -3.74
C GLY A 28 -5.15 -9.32 -2.22
N GLY A 29 -6.01 -10.12 -1.58
CA GLY A 29 -6.15 -10.07 -0.13
C GLY A 29 -6.43 -8.66 0.39
N ASP A 30 -5.54 -8.14 1.19
CA ASP A 30 -5.55 -6.82 1.82
C ASP A 30 -4.54 -5.83 1.22
N GLU A 31 -3.88 -6.20 0.10
CA GLU A 31 -2.81 -5.42 -0.51
C GLU A 31 -3.30 -4.55 -1.66
N PHE A 32 -2.97 -3.26 -1.59
CA PHE A 32 -3.22 -2.26 -2.62
C PHE A 32 -1.91 -1.63 -3.08
N LEU A 33 -1.84 -1.29 -4.37
CA LEU A 33 -0.79 -0.44 -4.93
C LEU A 33 -1.40 0.86 -5.45
N MET A 34 -0.68 1.94 -5.20
CA MET A 34 -1.00 3.25 -5.75
C MET A 34 0.26 3.82 -6.40
N PHE A 35 0.21 4.06 -7.71
CA PHE A 35 1.25 4.75 -8.45
C PHE A 35 0.82 6.19 -8.64
N VAL A 36 1.52 7.11 -7.99
CA VAL A 36 1.16 8.53 -7.92
C VAL A 36 2.15 9.34 -8.73
N SER A 37 1.64 10.17 -9.63
CA SER A 37 2.43 11.06 -10.47
C SER A 37 2.22 12.52 -10.09
N GLU A 38 3.19 13.35 -10.42
CA GLU A 38 3.10 14.81 -10.31
C GLU A 38 2.94 15.33 -8.88
N VAL A 39 3.47 14.61 -7.89
CA VAL A 39 3.42 15.01 -6.48
C VAL A 39 4.82 14.96 -5.87
N SER A 40 5.13 15.96 -5.07
CA SER A 40 6.36 16.01 -4.28
C SER A 40 6.30 15.00 -3.12
N LYS A 41 7.46 14.82 -2.48
CA LYS A 41 7.55 13.97 -1.28
C LYS A 41 6.62 14.45 -0.16
N GLU A 42 6.51 15.76 0.03
CA GLU A 42 5.63 16.36 1.04
C GLU A 42 4.16 16.11 0.72
N GLU A 43 3.79 16.21 -0.55
CA GLU A 43 2.42 15.97 -1.00
C GLU A 43 2.00 14.50 -0.85
N ILE A 44 2.88 13.54 -1.18
CA ILE A 44 2.54 12.12 -1.00
C ILE A 44 2.43 11.75 0.48
N ILE A 45 3.25 12.35 1.36
CA ILE A 45 3.10 12.21 2.81
C ILE A 45 1.74 12.74 3.27
N ASP A 46 1.31 13.89 2.79
CA ASP A 46 0.02 14.48 3.12
C ASP A 46 -1.14 13.60 2.64
N ILE A 47 -1.05 13.07 1.43
CA ILE A 47 -2.03 12.12 0.87
C ILE A 47 -2.17 10.88 1.76
N VAL A 48 -1.07 10.20 2.06
CA VAL A 48 -1.09 8.98 2.87
C VAL A 48 -1.59 9.28 4.29
N THR A 49 -1.16 10.38 4.89
CA THR A 49 -1.62 10.81 6.22
C THR A 49 -3.13 11.11 6.25
N LYS A 50 -3.66 11.74 5.20
CA LYS A 50 -5.11 12.00 5.08
C LYS A 50 -5.90 10.70 4.96
N ILE A 51 -5.41 9.74 4.16
CA ILE A 51 -6.04 8.42 4.04
C ILE A 51 -6.08 7.72 5.40
N GLN A 52 -4.96 7.69 6.13
CA GLN A 52 -4.89 7.07 7.45
C GLN A 52 -5.84 7.75 8.45
N LYS A 53 -5.85 9.09 8.50
CA LYS A 53 -6.76 9.84 9.39
C LYS A 53 -8.24 9.57 9.09
N LYS A 54 -8.63 9.56 7.81
CA LYS A 54 -10.02 9.26 7.43
C LYS A 54 -10.39 7.82 7.76
N PHE A 55 -9.48 6.88 7.57
CA PHE A 55 -9.70 5.49 7.95
C PHE A 55 -9.89 5.37 9.47
N GLU A 56 -9.05 6.03 10.26
CA GLU A 56 -9.15 6.04 11.72
C GLU A 56 -10.46 6.65 12.21
N GLN A 57 -10.92 7.77 11.64
CA GLN A 57 -12.22 8.36 11.96
C GLN A 57 -13.37 7.38 11.69
N CYS A 58 -13.31 6.65 10.58
CA CYS A 58 -14.33 5.67 10.26
C CYS A 58 -14.37 4.48 11.25
N LYS A 59 -13.23 4.13 11.85
CA LYS A 59 -13.15 3.10 12.90
C LYS A 59 -13.95 3.48 14.15
N GLU A 60 -14.04 4.78 14.46
CA GLU A 60 -14.84 5.27 15.59
C GLU A 60 -16.34 5.12 15.33
N GLU A 61 -16.77 5.23 14.07
CA GLU A 61 -18.17 5.18 13.67
C GLU A 61 -18.67 3.76 13.35
N ASP A 62 -17.78 2.87 12.89
CA ASP A 62 -18.11 1.51 12.46
C ASP A 62 -17.39 0.45 13.30
N MET A 63 -18.18 -0.18 14.18
CA MET A 63 -17.71 -1.25 15.09
C MET A 63 -17.10 -2.46 14.36
N GLU A 64 -17.48 -2.71 13.09
CA GLU A 64 -16.98 -3.85 12.33
C GLU A 64 -15.54 -3.65 11.82
N ILE A 65 -15.11 -2.39 11.62
CA ILE A 65 -13.76 -2.07 11.11
C ILE A 65 -12.82 -1.50 12.16
N ARG A 66 -13.28 -1.31 13.40
CA ARG A 66 -12.51 -0.67 14.47
C ARG A 66 -11.18 -1.35 14.82
N PHE A 67 -11.03 -2.62 14.46
CA PHE A 67 -9.81 -3.40 14.70
C PHE A 67 -8.90 -3.49 13.46
N ALA A 68 -9.21 -2.75 12.41
CA ALA A 68 -8.37 -2.72 11.22
C ALA A 68 -7.41 -1.52 11.27
N ASP A 69 -6.15 -1.76 10.94
CA ASP A 69 -5.13 -0.72 10.75
C ASP A 69 -4.63 -0.74 9.32
N ILE A 70 -4.26 0.43 8.80
CA ILE A 70 -3.62 0.55 7.49
C ILE A 70 -2.18 0.98 7.63
N SER A 71 -1.30 0.24 6.98
CA SER A 71 0.14 0.51 6.92
C SER A 71 0.54 0.81 5.48
N ALA A 72 1.50 1.72 5.28
CA ALA A 72 1.97 2.07 3.95
C ALA A 72 3.49 2.09 3.84
N GLY A 73 4.02 1.48 2.77
CA GLY A 73 5.40 1.60 2.34
C GLY A 73 5.48 2.45 1.08
N ILE A 74 6.38 3.42 1.04
CA ILE A 74 6.50 4.39 -0.05
C ILE A 74 7.90 4.29 -0.65
N CYS A 75 7.96 4.24 -1.98
CA CYS A 75 9.19 4.31 -2.77
C CYS A 75 9.09 5.46 -3.76
N GLU A 76 10.09 6.32 -3.78
CA GLU A 76 10.31 7.28 -4.86
C GLU A 76 10.77 6.54 -6.11
N VAL A 77 10.17 6.86 -7.25
CA VAL A 77 10.43 6.21 -8.53
C VAL A 77 11.24 7.14 -9.41
N ASN A 78 12.45 6.75 -9.73
CA ASN A 78 13.29 7.47 -10.66
C ASN A 78 13.05 7.01 -12.10
N LYS A 79 13.45 7.86 -13.03
CA LYS A 79 13.35 7.55 -14.45
C LYS A 79 14.13 6.29 -14.79
N GLY A 80 13.42 5.29 -15.32
CA GLY A 80 14.01 4.03 -15.77
C GLY A 80 14.16 2.97 -14.68
N ASP A 81 13.73 3.27 -13.44
CA ASP A 81 13.67 2.25 -12.40
C ASP A 81 12.72 1.13 -12.82
N PRO A 82 13.13 -0.14 -12.77
CA PRO A 82 12.24 -1.24 -13.07
C PRO A 82 11.17 -1.40 -11.99
N PHE A 83 9.99 -1.86 -12.39
CA PHE A 83 8.86 -2.03 -11.48
C PHE A 83 9.20 -2.94 -10.29
N GLU A 84 9.86 -4.06 -10.56
CA GLU A 84 10.24 -5.04 -9.55
C GLU A 84 11.12 -4.44 -8.45
N GLU A 85 12.00 -3.51 -8.82
CA GLU A 85 12.87 -2.82 -7.86
C GLU A 85 12.07 -1.85 -6.98
N CYS A 86 11.23 -1.02 -7.59
CA CYS A 86 10.37 -0.08 -6.86
C CYS A 86 9.37 -0.81 -5.96
N TYR A 87 8.80 -1.91 -6.46
CA TYR A 87 7.91 -2.78 -5.68
C TYR A 87 8.64 -3.36 -4.46
N SER A 88 9.83 -3.93 -4.66
CA SER A 88 10.63 -4.48 -3.56
C SER A 88 11.02 -3.42 -2.52
N LYS A 89 11.31 -2.19 -2.95
CA LYS A 89 11.61 -1.07 -2.05
C LYS A 89 10.38 -0.66 -1.23
N ALA A 90 9.22 -0.53 -1.88
CA ALA A 90 7.96 -0.20 -1.20
C ALA A 90 7.55 -1.32 -0.21
N ASP A 91 7.73 -2.59 -0.57
CA ASP A 91 7.45 -3.74 0.29
C ASP A 91 8.36 -3.77 1.53
N LYS A 92 9.65 -3.51 1.37
CA LYS A 92 10.60 -3.39 2.51
C LYS A 92 10.19 -2.26 3.45
N ALA A 93 9.80 -1.10 2.92
CA ALA A 93 9.32 0.02 3.72
C ALA A 93 8.04 -0.35 4.48
N LEU A 94 7.09 -1.04 3.83
CA LEU A 94 5.88 -1.55 4.45
C LEU A 94 6.18 -2.58 5.54
N TYR A 95 7.10 -3.50 5.28
CA TYR A 95 7.55 -4.49 6.27
C TYR A 95 8.14 -3.81 7.51
N TYR A 96 8.94 -2.76 7.33
CA TYR A 96 9.48 -1.96 8.44
C TYR A 96 8.35 -1.37 9.29
N VAL A 97 7.31 -0.80 8.68
CA VAL A 97 6.12 -0.29 9.40
C VAL A 97 5.46 -1.40 10.21
N LYS A 98 5.25 -2.58 9.60
CA LYS A 98 4.61 -3.73 10.26
C LYS A 98 5.39 -4.22 11.48
N GLN A 99 6.72 -4.13 11.46
CA GLN A 99 7.58 -4.49 12.58
C GLN A 99 7.63 -3.43 13.69
N ASN A 100 7.38 -2.16 13.37
CA ASN A 100 7.55 -1.02 14.28
C ASN A 100 6.23 -0.41 14.77
N GLY A 101 5.15 -1.20 14.84
CA GLY A 101 3.92 -0.79 15.51
C GLY A 101 2.70 -0.63 14.61
N LYS A 102 2.82 -0.84 13.29
CA LYS A 102 1.72 -0.76 12.31
C LYS A 102 1.02 0.61 12.28
N GLY A 103 -0.02 0.76 11.47
CA GLY A 103 -0.85 1.96 11.44
C GLY A 103 -0.13 3.25 11.03
N SER A 104 1.02 3.15 10.36
CA SER A 104 1.84 4.29 9.95
C SER A 104 2.36 4.11 8.51
N TYR A 105 3.22 5.01 8.07
CA TYR A 105 3.88 4.90 6.77
C TYR A 105 5.39 5.03 6.93
N PHE A 106 6.14 4.56 5.93
CA PHE A 106 7.58 4.72 5.87
C PHE A 106 8.07 4.91 4.43
N PHE A 107 9.09 5.74 4.24
CA PHE A 107 9.79 5.93 2.97
C PHE A 107 11.02 5.03 2.89
N TYR A 108 11.16 4.27 1.81
CA TYR A 108 12.31 3.41 1.60
C TYR A 108 13.65 4.18 1.60
N GLN A 109 13.69 5.37 1.00
CA GLN A 109 14.88 6.22 0.94
C GLN A 109 15.40 6.64 2.33
N GLN A 110 14.59 6.56 3.36
CA GLN A 110 15.04 6.77 4.75
C GLN A 110 15.82 5.57 5.28
N MET A 111 15.50 4.34 4.84
CA MET A 111 16.26 3.14 5.21
C MET A 111 17.66 3.15 4.60
N GLU A 112 17.82 3.61 3.36
CA GLU A 112 19.14 3.69 2.69
C GLU A 112 20.11 4.59 3.44
N ASN A 113 19.61 5.63 4.11
CA ASN A 113 20.43 6.53 4.93
C ASN A 113 20.85 5.91 6.27
N GLU A 114 20.09 4.92 6.77
CA GLU A 114 20.39 4.20 8.03
C GLU A 114 21.21 2.91 7.79
N GLU A 115 21.05 2.28 6.62
CA GLU A 115 21.65 0.98 6.27
C GLU A 115 22.95 1.04 5.46
N SER A 116 23.78 2.06 5.57
CA SER A 116 25.14 2.02 4.95
C SER A 116 26.00 0.85 5.42
N GLY A 117 25.41 -0.30 5.69
CA GLY A 117 26.10 -1.48 6.18
C GLY A 117 25.30 -2.76 6.31
N SER A 118 24.61 -3.26 5.28
CA SER A 118 24.37 -4.72 5.15
C SER A 118 23.47 -5.04 3.95
N ALA A 119 24.00 -5.85 3.04
CA ALA A 119 23.28 -6.42 1.91
C ALA A 119 22.42 -7.60 2.35
N GLY A 120 21.10 -7.53 2.18
CA GLY A 120 20.10 -8.55 2.50
C GLY A 120 19.39 -9.11 1.26
N SER A 121 19.70 -10.29 0.97
CA SER A 121 19.25 -11.40 0.15
C SER A 121 17.81 -11.41 -0.37
N GLY A 122 17.65 -11.47 -1.71
CA GLY A 122 16.37 -11.66 -2.42
C GLY A 122 15.84 -13.10 -2.35
N LYS A 123 15.15 -13.46 -1.27
CA LYS A 123 14.49 -14.77 -1.11
C LYS A 123 12.97 -14.75 -1.15
N ASP A 124 12.32 -13.59 -1.08
CA ASP A 124 10.87 -13.49 -0.88
C ASP A 124 10.00 -13.39 -2.15
N LEU A 125 10.63 -13.16 -3.32
CA LEU A 125 9.92 -13.03 -4.61
C LEU A 125 9.10 -14.28 -5.02
N LYS A 126 9.44 -15.47 -4.51
CA LYS A 126 8.71 -16.72 -4.82
C LYS A 126 7.46 -16.94 -3.98
N MET A 127 7.34 -16.33 -2.80
CA MET A 127 6.14 -16.44 -1.96
C MET A 127 5.02 -15.52 -2.46
N ILE A 128 5.37 -14.36 -3.00
CA ILE A 128 4.41 -13.35 -3.48
C ILE A 128 3.66 -13.86 -4.72
N ALA A 129 4.33 -14.57 -5.63
CA ALA A 129 3.69 -15.12 -6.83
C ALA A 129 2.59 -16.16 -6.54
N LYS A 130 2.57 -16.76 -5.36
CA LYS A 130 1.59 -17.79 -4.98
C LYS A 130 0.30 -17.20 -4.36
N ALA A 131 0.34 -15.98 -3.82
CA ALA A 131 -0.80 -15.31 -3.20
C ALA A 131 -1.72 -14.60 -4.22
N LEU A 132 -1.26 -14.43 -5.47
CA LEU A 132 -1.94 -13.61 -6.49
C LEU A 132 -3.12 -14.28 -7.21
N HIS A 133 -3.61 -15.42 -6.74
CA HIS A 133 -4.61 -16.22 -7.52
C HIS A 133 -6.07 -16.10 -7.05
N ASP A 134 -6.40 -15.22 -6.12
CA ASP A 134 -7.79 -15.10 -5.63
C ASP A 134 -8.44 -13.78 -6.06
N SER A 135 -9.07 -13.82 -7.23
CA SER A 135 -9.72 -12.66 -7.85
C SER A 135 -11.15 -12.48 -7.34
N GLY A 136 -11.31 -11.65 -6.31
CA GLY A 136 -12.62 -11.14 -5.86
C GLY A 136 -13.07 -9.93 -6.69
N LYS A 137 -14.32 -9.94 -7.16
CA LYS A 137 -14.93 -8.83 -7.91
C LYS A 137 -15.14 -7.61 -7.00
N TYR A 138 -14.35 -6.54 -7.20
CA TYR A 138 -14.55 -5.24 -6.57
C TYR A 138 -14.99 -4.20 -7.61
N SER A 139 -15.99 -3.36 -7.24
CA SER A 139 -16.35 -2.18 -8.03
C SER A 139 -15.61 -0.96 -7.44
N GLY A 140 -14.82 -0.27 -8.26
CA GLY A 140 -14.20 1.03 -7.91
C GLY A 140 -12.68 1.08 -8.02
N VAL A 141 -11.96 0.06 -7.57
CA VAL A 141 -10.50 -0.06 -7.74
C VAL A 141 -10.20 -1.05 -8.84
N LEU A 142 -9.23 -0.77 -9.69
CA LEU A 142 -8.77 -1.71 -10.72
C LEU A 142 -8.26 -2.98 -10.02
N ASN A 143 -8.86 -4.11 -10.37
CA ASN A 143 -8.35 -5.42 -9.95
C ASN A 143 -7.38 -5.89 -11.04
N LEU A 144 -6.13 -5.47 -10.92
CA LEU A 144 -5.06 -5.84 -11.84
C LEU A 144 -4.19 -6.89 -11.17
N ASP A 145 -3.78 -7.87 -11.93
CA ASP A 145 -2.71 -8.73 -11.46
C ASP A 145 -1.36 -7.97 -11.47
N TYR A 146 -0.36 -8.52 -10.80
CA TYR A 146 0.98 -7.95 -10.71
C TYR A 146 1.57 -7.60 -12.09
N ARG A 147 1.34 -8.45 -13.11
CA ARG A 147 1.93 -8.26 -14.46
C ARG A 147 1.25 -7.12 -15.20
N ASP A 148 -0.05 -6.99 -15.06
CA ASP A 148 -0.81 -5.92 -15.71
C ASP A 148 -0.49 -4.58 -15.05
N PHE A 149 -0.33 -4.55 -13.73
CA PHE A 149 0.13 -3.34 -13.04
C PHE A 149 1.57 -2.98 -13.44
N ALA A 150 2.49 -3.94 -13.54
CA ALA A 150 3.85 -3.70 -14.00
C ALA A 150 3.89 -3.03 -15.37
N ARG A 151 3.04 -3.47 -16.32
CA ARG A 151 2.92 -2.83 -17.65
C ARG A 151 2.43 -1.39 -17.57
N VAL A 152 1.42 -1.12 -16.72
CA VAL A 152 0.93 0.24 -16.50
C VAL A 152 2.04 1.10 -15.90
N PHE A 153 2.76 0.61 -14.91
CA PHE A 153 3.89 1.29 -14.30
C PHE A 153 4.98 1.63 -15.33
N GLU A 154 5.42 0.65 -16.13
CA GLU A 154 6.44 0.87 -17.17
C GLU A 154 6.00 1.93 -18.17
N TYR A 155 4.74 1.88 -18.62
CA TYR A 155 4.19 2.87 -19.52
C TYR A 155 4.20 4.28 -18.91
N MET A 156 3.75 4.42 -17.67
CA MET A 156 3.74 5.69 -16.94
C MET A 156 5.16 6.20 -16.67
N ASN A 157 6.10 5.31 -16.31
CA ASN A 157 7.50 5.67 -16.10
C ASN A 157 8.18 6.12 -17.40
N HIS A 158 7.83 5.55 -18.56
CA HIS A 158 8.28 6.07 -19.86
C HIS A 158 7.71 7.45 -20.18
N LEU A 159 6.47 7.75 -19.80
CA LEU A 159 5.89 9.08 -19.96
C LEU A 159 6.60 10.12 -19.07
N SER A 160 7.02 9.74 -17.86
CA SER A 160 7.76 10.62 -16.93
C SER A 160 9.02 11.20 -17.57
N ALA A 161 9.65 10.43 -18.45
CA ALA A 161 10.83 10.83 -19.18
C ALA A 161 10.63 12.11 -20.01
N ARG A 162 9.39 12.42 -20.41
CA ARG A 162 9.02 13.61 -21.22
C ARG A 162 8.71 14.84 -20.39
N TYR A 163 8.19 14.67 -19.16
CA TYR A 163 7.53 15.75 -18.42
C TYR A 163 8.24 16.16 -17.13
N LYS A 164 9.33 15.49 -16.71
CA LYS A 164 10.08 15.77 -15.45
C LYS A 164 9.21 15.74 -14.18
N TYR A 165 8.21 14.89 -14.14
CA TYR A 165 7.38 14.70 -12.96
C TYR A 165 8.05 13.75 -11.94
N GLU A 166 7.81 14.00 -10.66
CA GLU A 166 8.15 13.07 -9.59
C GLU A 166 7.07 11.98 -9.50
N TYR A 167 7.49 10.75 -9.24
CA TYR A 167 6.61 9.59 -9.14
C TYR A 167 6.89 8.84 -7.86
N HIS A 168 5.82 8.33 -7.28
CA HIS A 168 5.91 7.51 -6.08
C HIS A 168 5.10 6.23 -6.25
N LEU A 169 5.66 5.11 -5.81
CA LEU A 169 4.94 3.86 -5.64
C LEU A 169 4.61 3.68 -4.16
N VAL A 170 3.34 3.56 -3.85
CA VAL A 170 2.83 3.36 -2.49
C VAL A 170 2.19 1.99 -2.40
N MET A 171 2.70 1.16 -1.52
CA MET A 171 2.08 -0.11 -1.16
C MET A 171 1.31 0.09 0.15
N VAL A 172 0.03 -0.25 0.14
CA VAL A 172 -0.86 -0.10 1.30
C VAL A 172 -1.44 -1.46 1.66
N THR A 173 -1.38 -1.83 2.92
CA THR A 173 -2.09 -3.01 3.42
C THR A 173 -3.00 -2.65 4.57
N MET A 174 -4.06 -3.44 4.72
CA MET A 174 -4.96 -3.39 5.85
C MET A 174 -4.82 -4.68 6.66
N GLU A 175 -4.50 -4.55 7.93
CA GLU A 175 -4.44 -5.68 8.84
C GLU A 175 -5.56 -5.60 9.88
N THR A 176 -6.23 -6.72 10.12
CA THR A 176 -7.13 -6.84 11.27
C THR A 176 -6.33 -7.31 12.48
N LEU A 177 -6.39 -6.54 13.56
CA LEU A 177 -5.83 -6.98 14.84
C LEU A 177 -6.60 -8.22 15.31
N PRO A 178 -5.91 -9.23 15.87
CA PRO A 178 -6.59 -10.37 16.46
C PRO A 178 -7.54 -9.86 17.54
N ASP A 179 -8.78 -10.36 17.47
CA ASP A 179 -9.85 -10.03 18.40
C ASP A 179 -9.38 -10.32 19.84
N SER A 180 -9.04 -9.26 20.58
CA SER A 180 -8.95 -9.33 22.02
C SER A 180 -10.37 -9.29 22.58
N ALA A 181 -11.16 -10.31 22.23
CA ALA A 181 -12.45 -10.50 22.87
C ALA A 181 -12.18 -10.65 24.38
N PRO A 182 -12.77 -9.82 25.23
CA PRO A 182 -12.73 -10.09 26.66
C PRO A 182 -13.44 -11.43 26.87
N HIS A 183 -12.71 -12.40 27.42
CA HIS A 183 -13.32 -13.59 27.97
C HIS A 183 -14.39 -13.13 29.00
N ILE A 184 -15.63 -13.16 28.60
CA ILE A 184 -16.74 -13.11 29.55
C ILE A 184 -16.73 -14.50 30.16
N GLU A 185 -16.03 -14.64 31.29
CA GLU A 185 -16.24 -15.76 32.16
C GLU A 185 -17.70 -15.75 32.58
N SER A 186 -18.43 -16.74 32.09
CA SER A 186 -19.79 -17.02 32.52
C SER A 186 -19.73 -17.41 34.02
N ILE A 187 -20.32 -16.55 34.85
CA ILE A 187 -20.74 -16.86 36.22
C ILE A 187 -22.04 -17.69 36.16
#